data_6145a03473682aa31c11c2a900c08ba1
#
_entry.id   6145a03473682aa31c11c2a900c08ba1
#
_cell.length_a   1.000
_cell.length_b   1.000
_cell.length_c   1.000
_cell.angle_alpha   90.00
_cell.angle_beta   90.00
_cell.angle_gamma   90.00
#
_symmetry.space_group_name_H-M   'P 1'
#
loop_
_entity.id
_entity.type
_entity.pdbx_description
1 polymer ?
#
loop_
_entity_poly.entity_id
_entity_poly.type
_entity_poly.pdbx_seq_one_letter_code
_entity_poly.pdbx_strand_id
1 'polypeptide(L)'
;MCQYDVLDLTPFASGLLGLALSPIIHNYLAGTPPSLKTMFQANPSLLQFLRTLSSRKKFSLAMSRGEQNLSDGGTFTLGGLPDLTDPRINAISDFASANLEAAIDQGTYKNLYSVNTPVLGWYAFTVEGLYYGTFGNITVNTTPAQYILDTGAKNIQLPTADFERWLSMFDPPVPHNETTFNCNTTIPALTFRIGGKLFPMNPLDFVSRSTNGQCSLRVSAGPEGHSHFLGDTFHRSVLEVYDWENEQIR
;
A
#
# COMPACT_ATOMS: atom_id res chain seq x y z
N MET A 1 -14.02 1.86 -2.32
CA MET A 1 -14.68 0.71 -1.69
C MET A 1 -13.57 -0.29 -1.52
N CYS A 2 -13.05 -0.43 -0.30
CA CYS A 2 -12.52 -1.76 -0.03
C CYS A 2 -13.62 -2.67 -0.53
N GLN A 3 -13.35 -3.39 -1.58
CA GLN A 3 -14.20 -4.48 -1.99
C GLN A 3 -14.26 -5.35 -0.74
N TYR A 4 -15.37 -5.29 -0.04
CA TYR A 4 -15.69 -6.34 0.91
C TYR A 4 -15.99 -7.59 0.07
N ASP A 5 -14.99 -8.12 -0.54
CA ASP A 5 -14.88 -9.56 -0.57
C ASP A 5 -15.01 -9.89 0.90
N VAL A 6 -16.11 -10.54 1.25
CA VAL A 6 -16.36 -11.03 2.60
C VAL A 6 -14.99 -11.46 3.08
N LEU A 7 -14.39 -10.64 3.95
CA LEU A 7 -13.12 -10.99 4.56
C LEU A 7 -13.45 -12.32 5.19
N ASP A 8 -13.08 -13.38 4.50
CA ASP A 8 -13.05 -14.70 5.08
C ASP A 8 -12.00 -14.57 6.18
N LEU A 9 -12.48 -13.99 7.29
CA LEU A 9 -11.73 -13.91 8.52
C LEU A 9 -11.60 -15.36 8.92
N THR A 10 -10.58 -15.99 8.34
CA THR A 10 -10.18 -17.33 8.75
C THR A 10 -10.16 -17.36 10.27
N PRO A 11 -10.37 -18.48 10.93
CA PRO A 11 -10.58 -18.59 12.38
C PRO A 11 -9.50 -17.93 13.24
N PHE A 12 -8.51 -17.31 12.65
CA PHE A 12 -7.37 -16.63 13.29
C PHE A 12 -7.45 -15.10 13.34
N ALA A 13 -8.43 -14.46 12.65
CA ALA A 13 -8.57 -13.01 12.69
C ALA A 13 -9.75 -12.61 13.57
N SER A 14 -9.49 -11.78 14.60
CA SER A 14 -10.50 -11.31 15.57
C SER A 14 -11.16 -10.00 15.17
N GLY A 15 -10.68 -9.35 14.11
CA GLY A 15 -11.24 -8.07 13.64
C GLY A 15 -10.35 -7.35 12.64
N LEU A 16 -10.84 -6.24 12.11
CA LEU A 16 -10.16 -5.32 11.21
C LEU A 16 -9.99 -3.96 11.88
N LEU A 17 -8.77 -3.43 11.87
CA LEU A 17 -8.43 -2.11 12.37
C LEU A 17 -8.28 -1.12 11.21
N GLY A 18 -9.27 -0.24 11.01
CA GLY A 18 -9.20 0.83 10.02
C GLY A 18 -8.46 2.06 10.58
N LEU A 19 -7.34 2.44 9.95
CA LEU A 19 -6.50 3.56 10.37
C LEU A 19 -6.53 4.74 9.37
N ALA A 20 -7.48 4.74 8.43
CA ALA A 20 -7.67 5.84 7.47
C ALA A 20 -7.97 7.18 8.16
N LEU A 21 -7.70 8.28 7.46
CA LEU A 21 -7.93 9.63 7.98
C LEU A 21 -9.43 9.93 8.17
N SER A 22 -9.75 10.72 9.19
CA SER A 22 -11.14 11.00 9.61
C SER A 22 -12.09 11.48 8.50
N PRO A 23 -11.67 12.29 7.51
CA PRO A 23 -12.56 12.76 6.46
C PRO A 23 -13.23 11.66 5.63
N ILE A 24 -12.60 10.49 5.47
CA ILE A 24 -13.22 9.34 4.76
C ILE A 24 -14.50 8.91 5.45
N ILE A 25 -14.50 8.84 6.77
CA ILE A 25 -15.66 8.39 7.55
C ILE A 25 -16.81 9.38 7.41
N HIS A 26 -16.54 10.69 7.49
CA HIS A 26 -17.55 11.71 7.32
C HIS A 26 -18.21 11.67 5.94
N ASN A 27 -17.43 11.48 4.90
CA ASN A 27 -17.94 11.41 3.53
C ASN A 27 -18.71 10.12 3.28
N TYR A 28 -18.24 8.99 3.80
CA TYR A 28 -18.96 7.71 3.75
C TYR A 28 -20.34 7.82 4.40
N LEU A 29 -20.46 8.54 5.52
CA LEU A 29 -21.72 8.71 6.25
C LEU A 29 -22.74 9.58 5.52
N ALA A 30 -22.33 10.40 4.56
CA ALA A 30 -23.27 11.29 3.83
C ALA A 30 -24.32 10.51 3.02
N GLY A 31 -23.96 9.35 2.46
CA GLY A 31 -24.88 8.47 1.70
C GLY A 31 -25.44 7.29 2.48
N THR A 32 -25.17 7.17 3.78
CA THR A 32 -25.49 6.00 4.60
C THR A 32 -26.90 6.14 5.24
N PRO A 33 -27.68 5.05 5.38
CA PRO A 33 -28.93 5.07 6.10
C PRO A 33 -28.79 5.65 7.52
N PRO A 34 -29.79 6.39 8.03
CA PRO A 34 -29.72 7.06 9.33
C PRO A 34 -29.30 6.14 10.50
N SER A 35 -29.74 4.90 10.50
CA SER A 35 -29.40 3.89 11.52
C SER A 35 -27.91 3.55 11.59
N LEU A 36 -27.27 3.35 10.42
CA LEU A 36 -25.84 3.12 10.34
C LEU A 36 -25.05 4.40 10.63
N LYS A 37 -25.53 5.56 10.17
CA LYS A 37 -24.92 6.85 10.45
C LYS A 37 -24.80 7.09 11.96
N THR A 38 -25.86 6.81 12.73
CA THR A 38 -25.85 6.95 14.20
C THR A 38 -24.83 6.01 14.84
N MET A 39 -24.75 4.78 14.36
CA MET A 39 -23.77 3.80 14.87
C MET A 39 -22.33 4.24 14.65
N PHE A 40 -22.01 4.77 13.47
CA PHE A 40 -20.66 5.28 13.17
C PHE A 40 -20.35 6.59 13.90
N GLN A 41 -21.33 7.47 14.11
CA GLN A 41 -21.13 8.69 14.90
C GLN A 41 -20.89 8.41 16.38
N ALA A 42 -21.49 7.35 16.91
CA ALA A 42 -21.26 6.90 18.28
C ALA A 42 -19.89 6.25 18.50
N ASN A 43 -19.26 5.77 17.41
CA ASN A 43 -17.93 5.16 17.44
C ASN A 43 -16.98 6.00 16.60
N PRO A 44 -16.35 7.04 17.18
CA PRO A 44 -15.31 7.77 16.50
C PRO A 44 -14.27 6.78 15.99
N SER A 45 -13.69 7.05 14.82
CA SER A 45 -12.70 6.14 14.25
C SER A 45 -11.66 5.79 15.31
N LEU A 46 -11.22 4.55 15.34
CA LEU A 46 -10.16 4.12 16.25
C LEU A 46 -8.91 5.01 16.09
N LEU A 47 -8.67 5.52 14.88
CA LEU A 47 -7.62 6.50 14.63
C LEU A 47 -7.81 7.78 15.45
N GLN A 48 -9.03 8.32 15.54
CA GLN A 48 -9.32 9.50 16.37
C GLN A 48 -9.10 9.18 17.85
N PHE A 49 -9.50 7.98 18.29
CA PHE A 49 -9.20 7.49 19.64
C PHE A 49 -7.69 7.36 19.86
N LEU A 50 -6.97 6.73 18.96
CA LEU A 50 -5.51 6.60 19.03
C LEU A 50 -4.80 7.97 19.03
N ARG A 51 -5.33 8.96 18.31
CA ARG A 51 -4.84 10.36 18.36
C ARG A 51 -4.99 10.98 19.74
N THR A 52 -6.01 10.60 20.51
CA THR A 52 -6.18 11.09 21.89
C THR A 52 -5.25 10.41 22.89
N LEU A 53 -4.86 9.17 22.61
CA LEU A 53 -3.98 8.39 23.47
C LEU A 53 -2.49 8.68 23.28
N SER A 54 -2.11 9.12 22.09
CA SER A 54 -0.71 9.37 21.74
C SER A 54 -0.39 10.86 21.75
N SER A 55 0.58 11.25 22.59
CA SER A 55 1.16 12.61 22.55
C SER A 55 1.93 12.88 21.25
N ARG A 56 2.33 11.83 20.54
CA ARG A 56 3.00 11.87 19.24
C ARG A 56 2.01 11.37 18.19
N LYS A 57 1.48 12.26 17.39
CA LYS A 57 0.45 12.00 16.38
C LYS A 57 0.99 11.23 15.17
N LYS A 58 1.55 10.06 15.41
CA LYS A 58 2.11 9.17 14.39
C LYS A 58 2.02 7.70 14.79
N PHE A 59 2.09 6.83 13.79
CA PHE A 59 2.36 5.42 13.99
C PHE A 59 3.34 4.93 12.92
N SER A 60 3.93 3.78 13.14
CA SER A 60 4.80 3.13 12.17
C SER A 60 4.43 1.67 11.98
N LEU A 61 4.73 1.17 10.80
CA LEU A 61 4.48 -0.20 10.37
C LEU A 61 5.75 -0.77 9.74
N ALA A 62 6.19 -1.93 10.22
CA ALA A 62 7.24 -2.74 9.60
C ALA A 62 6.68 -4.16 9.43
N MET A 63 6.42 -4.57 8.20
CA MET A 63 5.91 -5.91 7.92
C MET A 63 7.04 -6.93 7.81
N SER A 64 6.84 -8.10 8.42
CA SER A 64 7.76 -9.23 8.32
C SER A 64 7.55 -9.99 7.00
N ARG A 65 8.64 -10.57 6.47
CA ARG A 65 8.61 -11.50 5.32
C ARG A 65 8.36 -12.95 5.72
N GLY A 66 8.11 -13.24 6.99
CA GLY A 66 8.00 -14.60 7.52
C GLY A 66 6.89 -15.41 6.87
N GLU A 67 7.20 -16.14 5.80
CA GLU A 67 6.26 -17.12 5.21
C GLU A 67 6.04 -18.36 6.08
N GLN A 68 6.88 -18.58 7.10
CA GLN A 68 6.93 -19.85 7.85
C GLN A 68 6.50 -19.76 9.32
N ASN A 69 6.34 -18.56 9.88
CA ASN A 69 5.87 -18.39 11.24
C ASN A 69 4.74 -17.36 11.29
N LEU A 70 3.51 -17.82 11.40
CA LEU A 70 2.32 -16.99 11.59
C LEU A 70 2.40 -16.09 12.86
N SER A 71 3.38 -16.31 13.71
CA SER A 71 3.64 -15.52 14.92
C SER A 71 4.46 -14.25 14.68
N ASP A 72 5.01 -14.05 13.49
CA ASP A 72 5.91 -12.92 13.18
C ASP A 72 5.39 -12.08 12.00
N GLY A 73 4.22 -11.44 12.20
CA GLY A 73 3.56 -10.59 11.21
C GLY A 73 4.24 -9.23 11.00
N GLY A 74 5.16 -8.86 11.86
CA GLY A 74 5.82 -7.56 11.85
C GLY A 74 5.55 -6.74 13.11
N THR A 75 5.85 -5.44 13.05
CA THR A 75 5.73 -4.51 14.20
C THR A 75 4.84 -3.33 13.83
N PHE A 76 3.84 -3.09 14.66
CA PHE A 76 3.05 -1.87 14.67
C PHE A 76 3.43 -1.05 15.91
N THR A 77 3.86 0.19 15.72
CA THR A 77 4.26 1.07 16.83
C THR A 77 3.41 2.33 16.84
N LEU A 78 2.74 2.58 17.94
CA LEU A 78 1.96 3.79 18.17
C LEU A 78 2.79 4.86 18.84
N GLY A 79 2.74 6.08 18.30
CA GLY A 79 3.41 7.26 18.87
C GLY A 79 4.88 7.38 18.52
N GLY A 80 5.44 6.56 17.62
CA GLY A 80 6.85 6.64 17.29
C GLY A 80 7.33 5.69 16.22
N LEU A 81 8.61 5.39 16.28
CA LEU A 81 9.29 4.37 15.49
C LEU A 81 9.37 3.07 16.29
N PRO A 82 9.46 1.91 15.62
CA PRO A 82 9.83 0.67 16.28
C PRO A 82 11.27 0.77 16.83
N ASP A 83 11.66 -0.21 17.61
CA ASP A 83 13.07 -0.35 18.01
C ASP A 83 13.92 -0.68 16.78
N LEU A 84 14.65 0.30 16.27
CA LEU A 84 15.50 0.14 15.08
C LEU A 84 16.75 -0.73 15.36
N THR A 85 17.00 -1.10 16.62
CA THR A 85 18.05 -2.06 16.98
C THR A 85 17.57 -3.50 16.89
N ASP A 86 16.28 -3.73 16.71
CA ASP A 86 15.70 -5.05 16.50
C ASP A 86 16.24 -5.63 15.18
N PRO A 87 16.95 -6.78 15.21
CA PRO A 87 17.56 -7.35 14.02
C PRO A 87 16.54 -7.76 12.94
N ARG A 88 15.25 -7.85 13.29
CA ARG A 88 14.17 -8.09 12.33
C ARG A 88 13.83 -6.83 11.53
N ILE A 89 14.19 -5.65 12.04
CA ILE A 89 13.98 -4.36 11.40
C ILE A 89 15.32 -3.87 10.86
N ASN A 90 15.68 -4.32 9.68
CA ASN A 90 16.88 -3.85 9.00
C ASN A 90 16.61 -2.50 8.31
N ALA A 91 16.18 -1.53 9.08
CA ALA A 91 15.86 -0.20 8.57
C ALA A 91 17.07 0.73 8.68
N ILE A 92 17.30 1.46 7.60
CA ILE A 92 18.26 2.56 7.58
C ILE A 92 17.60 3.76 8.27
N SER A 93 18.32 4.47 9.13
CA SER A 93 17.81 5.65 9.85
C SER A 93 17.56 6.89 8.96
N ASP A 94 17.80 6.76 7.67
CA ASP A 94 17.67 7.85 6.69
C ASP A 94 16.31 7.79 5.99
N PHE A 95 15.30 8.47 6.55
CA PHE A 95 13.95 8.50 6.04
C PHE A 95 13.78 9.46 4.87
N ALA A 96 12.99 9.05 3.87
CA ALA A 96 12.37 9.97 2.92
C ALA A 96 11.10 10.57 3.55
N SER A 97 10.64 11.69 3.01
CA SER A 97 9.34 12.27 3.38
C SER A 97 8.55 12.62 2.13
N ALA A 98 7.28 12.28 2.10
CA ALA A 98 6.33 12.70 1.09
C ALA A 98 5.11 13.33 1.77
N ASN A 99 4.65 14.47 1.26
CA ASN A 99 3.44 15.10 1.75
C ASN A 99 2.22 14.29 1.34
N LEU A 100 1.23 14.22 2.22
CA LEU A 100 -0.06 13.63 1.89
C LEU A 100 -0.83 14.55 0.94
N GLU A 101 -1.51 13.94 0.01
CA GLU A 101 -2.29 14.59 -1.02
C GLU A 101 -3.72 14.05 -1.03
N ALA A 102 -4.67 14.82 -1.56
CA ALA A 102 -5.98 14.30 -1.84
C ALA A 102 -5.90 13.25 -2.95
N ALA A 103 -6.39 12.05 -2.69
CA ALA A 103 -6.38 10.98 -3.67
C ALA A 103 -7.20 11.35 -4.92
N ILE A 104 -6.69 11.00 -6.09
CA ILE A 104 -7.41 11.13 -7.35
C ILE A 104 -8.48 10.06 -7.38
N ASP A 105 -9.74 10.50 -7.21
CA ASP A 105 -10.88 9.60 -7.17
C ASP A 105 -11.19 9.02 -8.54
N GLN A 106 -11.42 7.75 -8.56
CA GLN A 106 -11.56 6.92 -9.74
C GLN A 106 -13.00 6.65 -10.17
N GLY A 107 -13.90 7.50 -9.82
CA GLY A 107 -15.28 7.31 -10.26
C GLY A 107 -16.05 6.20 -9.54
N THR A 108 -15.41 5.12 -9.10
CA THR A 108 -16.04 4.07 -8.28
C THR A 108 -16.45 4.63 -6.92
N TYR A 109 -15.73 5.61 -6.43
CA TYR A 109 -16.00 6.27 -5.15
C TYR A 109 -16.80 7.57 -5.30
N LYS A 110 -16.99 8.10 -6.52
CA LYS A 110 -17.80 9.31 -6.76
C LYS A 110 -19.19 9.25 -6.16
N ASN A 111 -19.81 8.08 -6.16
CA ASN A 111 -21.13 7.88 -5.58
C ASN A 111 -21.13 7.78 -4.04
N LEU A 112 -19.97 7.57 -3.43
CA LEU A 112 -19.78 7.53 -1.98
C LEU A 112 -19.39 8.89 -1.41
N TYR A 113 -18.77 9.74 -2.23
CA TYR A 113 -18.29 11.06 -1.85
C TYR A 113 -19.06 12.12 -2.64
N SER A 114 -20.13 12.65 -2.07
CA SER A 114 -20.90 13.75 -2.68
C SER A 114 -20.18 15.11 -2.57
N VAL A 115 -18.89 15.14 -2.42
CA VAL A 115 -18.12 16.37 -2.18
C VAL A 115 -17.21 16.64 -3.36
N ASN A 116 -17.40 17.77 -4.02
CA ASN A 116 -16.57 18.25 -5.12
C ASN A 116 -15.19 18.78 -4.67
N THR A 117 -14.82 18.59 -3.41
CA THR A 117 -13.56 19.08 -2.85
C THR A 117 -12.62 17.91 -2.58
N PRO A 118 -11.37 17.96 -3.05
CA PRO A 118 -10.36 16.98 -2.68
C PRO A 118 -10.20 16.94 -1.15
N VAL A 119 -10.26 15.76 -0.56
CA VAL A 119 -10.17 15.58 0.89
C VAL A 119 -9.04 14.63 1.21
N LEU A 120 -8.17 15.03 2.15
CA LEU A 120 -7.16 14.14 2.73
C LEU A 120 -7.87 13.04 3.52
N GLY A 121 -8.06 11.90 2.91
CA GLY A 121 -8.75 10.76 3.52
C GLY A 121 -7.94 9.48 3.48
N TRP A 122 -7.09 9.35 2.47
CA TRP A 122 -6.18 8.25 2.24
C TRP A 122 -4.73 8.68 2.49
N TYR A 123 -3.86 7.71 2.69
CA TYR A 123 -2.40 7.96 2.72
C TYR A 123 -1.89 8.01 1.29
N ALA A 124 -2.35 9.01 0.55
CA ALA A 124 -1.98 9.27 -0.82
C ALA A 124 -0.82 10.25 -0.91
N PHE A 125 0.13 9.99 -1.81
CA PHE A 125 1.29 10.83 -2.06
C PHE A 125 1.83 10.61 -3.47
N THR A 126 2.68 11.51 -3.94
CA THR A 126 3.32 11.40 -5.24
C THR A 126 4.57 10.51 -5.17
N VAL A 127 4.63 9.50 -6.03
CA VAL A 127 5.84 8.77 -6.41
C VAL A 127 6.45 9.50 -7.59
N GLU A 128 7.71 9.91 -7.46
CA GLU A 128 8.42 10.78 -8.40
C GLU A 128 8.95 10.02 -9.62
N GLY A 129 9.01 8.70 -9.55
CA GLY A 129 9.46 7.87 -10.66
C GLY A 129 9.56 6.39 -10.35
N LEU A 130 9.58 5.61 -11.42
CA LEU A 130 9.75 4.16 -11.42
C LEU A 130 11.03 3.78 -12.17
N TYR A 131 11.79 2.85 -11.61
CA TYR A 131 12.98 2.28 -12.22
C TYR A 131 12.79 0.77 -12.24
N TYR A 132 12.82 0.17 -13.42
CA TYR A 132 12.59 -1.26 -13.55
C TYR A 132 13.40 -1.87 -14.70
N GLY A 133 13.76 -3.13 -14.55
CA GLY A 133 14.51 -3.84 -15.56
C GLY A 133 15.44 -4.91 -15.01
N THR A 134 16.35 -5.37 -15.87
CA THR A 134 17.40 -6.33 -15.56
C THR A 134 18.75 -5.64 -15.50
N PHE A 135 19.76 -6.34 -14.98
CA PHE A 135 21.12 -5.82 -14.93
C PHE A 135 21.60 -5.37 -16.32
N GLY A 136 22.04 -4.13 -16.43
CA GLY A 136 22.47 -3.52 -17.70
C GLY A 136 21.35 -3.00 -18.62
N ASN A 137 20.07 -3.22 -18.28
CA ASN A 137 18.92 -2.73 -19.04
C ASN A 137 17.83 -2.22 -18.09
N ILE A 138 18.02 -1.00 -17.61
CA ILE A 138 17.08 -0.33 -16.71
C ILE A 138 16.25 0.69 -17.47
N THR A 139 14.94 0.57 -17.42
CA THR A 139 14.00 1.60 -17.83
C THR A 139 13.76 2.56 -16.67
N VAL A 140 13.73 3.85 -17.00
CA VAL A 140 13.43 4.92 -16.05
C VAL A 140 12.20 5.67 -16.54
N ASN A 141 11.14 5.65 -15.73
CA ASN A 141 9.99 6.53 -15.93
C ASN A 141 10.00 7.59 -14.82
N THR A 142 10.19 8.85 -15.20
CA THR A 142 10.19 10.01 -14.28
C THR A 142 8.87 10.78 -14.32
N THR A 143 7.83 10.24 -14.94
CA THR A 143 6.49 10.81 -14.87
C THR A 143 5.93 10.55 -13.47
N PRO A 144 5.65 11.60 -12.69
CA PRO A 144 5.08 11.43 -11.37
C PRO A 144 3.70 10.77 -11.44
N ALA A 145 3.43 9.86 -10.51
CA ALA A 145 2.13 9.24 -10.36
C ALA A 145 1.73 9.21 -8.89
N GLN A 146 0.43 9.35 -8.62
CA GLN A 146 -0.07 9.31 -7.26
C GLN A 146 -0.31 7.87 -6.81
N TYR A 147 0.12 7.57 -5.59
CA TYR A 147 -0.05 6.26 -4.96
C TYR A 147 -0.71 6.39 -3.60
N ILE A 148 -1.40 5.35 -3.19
CA ILE A 148 -2.04 5.20 -1.88
C ILE A 148 -1.40 4.01 -1.16
N LEU A 149 -0.91 4.21 0.07
CA LEU A 149 -0.55 3.10 0.95
C LEU A 149 -1.84 2.44 1.46
N ASP A 150 -2.01 1.17 1.13
CA ASP A 150 -3.21 0.39 1.50
C ASP A 150 -2.83 -1.00 1.99
N THR A 151 -2.80 -1.17 3.31
CA THR A 151 -2.54 -2.47 3.96
C THR A 151 -3.67 -3.49 3.74
N GLY A 152 -4.80 -3.09 3.18
CA GLY A 152 -5.88 -3.96 2.72
C GLY A 152 -5.69 -4.50 1.30
N ALA A 153 -4.76 -3.92 0.53
CA ALA A 153 -4.40 -4.39 -0.79
C ALA A 153 -3.24 -5.40 -0.73
N LYS A 154 -3.31 -6.46 -1.53
CA LYS A 154 -2.23 -7.45 -1.62
C LYS A 154 -1.12 -7.01 -2.57
N ASN A 155 -1.50 -6.32 -3.65
CA ASN A 155 -0.65 -6.07 -4.81
C ASN A 155 -0.12 -4.64 -4.81
N ILE A 156 1.00 -4.46 -5.51
CA ILE A 156 1.41 -3.16 -6.06
C ILE A 156 0.65 -2.96 -7.37
N GLN A 157 0.12 -1.76 -7.60
CA GLN A 157 -0.37 -1.35 -8.92
C GLN A 157 0.66 -0.46 -9.60
N LEU A 158 0.88 -0.67 -10.89
CA LEU A 158 1.69 0.20 -11.74
C LEU A 158 0.79 0.85 -12.80
N PRO A 159 1.14 2.03 -13.33
CA PRO A 159 0.54 2.53 -14.55
C PRO A 159 0.56 1.44 -15.62
N THR A 160 -0.52 1.29 -16.38
CA THR A 160 -0.68 0.17 -17.33
C THR A 160 0.52 0.03 -18.27
N ALA A 161 1.00 1.14 -18.85
CA ALA A 161 2.14 1.10 -19.76
C ALA A 161 3.45 0.64 -19.08
N ASP A 162 3.67 1.02 -17.81
CA ASP A 162 4.85 0.57 -17.04
C ASP A 162 4.73 -0.90 -16.66
N PHE A 163 3.53 -1.35 -16.29
CA PHE A 163 3.27 -2.76 -15.98
C PHE A 163 3.53 -3.66 -17.19
N GLU A 164 2.99 -3.31 -18.35
CA GLU A 164 3.19 -4.07 -19.60
C GLU A 164 4.67 -4.13 -20.01
N ARG A 165 5.34 -2.99 -19.92
CA ARG A 165 6.77 -2.93 -20.22
C ARG A 165 7.60 -3.74 -19.23
N TRP A 166 7.28 -3.70 -17.95
CA TRP A 166 7.95 -4.49 -16.92
C TRP A 166 7.75 -6.00 -17.15
N LEU A 167 6.52 -6.44 -17.48
CA LEU A 167 6.24 -7.85 -17.83
C LEU A 167 7.03 -8.33 -19.03
N SER A 168 7.23 -7.50 -20.04
CA SER A 168 8.00 -7.85 -21.24
C SER A 168 9.48 -8.12 -20.97
N MET A 169 9.99 -7.72 -19.79
CA MET A 169 11.38 -7.92 -19.36
C MET A 169 11.61 -9.19 -18.54
N PHE A 170 10.55 -9.95 -18.27
CA PHE A 170 10.68 -11.27 -17.64
C PHE A 170 11.40 -12.24 -18.58
N ASP A 171 12.15 -13.19 -18.03
CA ASP A 171 12.82 -14.21 -18.82
C ASP A 171 12.47 -15.63 -18.30
N PRO A 172 11.66 -16.39 -19.04
CA PRO A 172 10.92 -16.01 -20.25
C PRO A 172 9.84 -14.95 -20.01
N PRO A 173 9.45 -14.15 -21.03
CA PRO A 173 8.40 -13.15 -20.89
C PRO A 173 7.07 -13.75 -20.43
N VAL A 174 6.35 -13.03 -19.59
CA VAL A 174 5.01 -13.42 -19.10
C VAL A 174 3.95 -12.70 -19.93
N PRO A 175 3.02 -13.43 -20.59
CA PRO A 175 1.94 -12.81 -21.33
C PRO A 175 1.02 -11.96 -20.41
N HIS A 176 0.55 -10.83 -20.92
CA HIS A 176 -0.27 -9.86 -20.17
C HIS A 176 -1.59 -10.43 -19.61
N ASN A 177 -2.11 -11.46 -20.28
CA ASN A 177 -3.36 -12.12 -19.90
C ASN A 177 -3.17 -13.34 -19.03
N GLU A 178 -1.93 -13.70 -18.71
CA GLU A 178 -1.63 -14.81 -17.81
C GLU A 178 -1.47 -14.31 -16.38
N THR A 179 -2.15 -14.99 -15.47
CA THR A 179 -2.05 -14.71 -14.02
C THR A 179 -1.05 -15.62 -13.32
N THR A 180 -0.60 -16.68 -14.00
CA THR A 180 0.34 -17.68 -13.46
C THR A 180 1.47 -17.95 -14.45
N PHE A 181 2.66 -18.23 -13.93
CA PHE A 181 3.86 -18.52 -14.70
C PHE A 181 4.81 -19.45 -13.93
N ASN A 182 5.86 -19.91 -14.60
CA ASN A 182 6.86 -20.78 -13.98
C ASN A 182 7.67 -20.02 -12.92
N CYS A 183 7.78 -20.55 -11.70
CA CYS A 183 8.50 -19.91 -10.61
C CYS A 183 10.02 -19.75 -10.86
N ASN A 184 10.57 -20.38 -11.89
CA ASN A 184 11.97 -20.23 -12.29
C ASN A 184 12.19 -19.05 -13.26
N THR A 185 11.12 -18.35 -13.66
CA THR A 185 11.21 -17.14 -14.48
C THR A 185 12.02 -16.06 -13.75
N THR A 186 12.95 -15.44 -14.44
CA THR A 186 13.70 -14.29 -13.91
C THR A 186 12.79 -13.06 -13.86
N ILE A 187 12.69 -12.47 -12.68
CA ILE A 187 11.82 -11.32 -12.42
C ILE A 187 12.66 -10.05 -12.47
N PRO A 188 12.30 -9.04 -13.29
CA PRO A 188 13.02 -7.78 -13.33
C PRO A 188 12.90 -7.01 -11.99
N ALA A 189 13.93 -6.26 -11.65
CA ALA A 189 13.89 -5.35 -10.51
C ALA A 189 12.81 -4.28 -10.69
N LEU A 190 12.30 -3.78 -9.56
CA LEU A 190 11.39 -2.64 -9.49
C LEU A 190 11.80 -1.77 -8.31
N THR A 191 11.92 -0.46 -8.56
CA THR A 191 12.35 0.53 -7.56
C THR A 191 11.47 1.76 -7.69
N PHE A 192 11.00 2.27 -6.56
CA PHE A 192 10.23 3.50 -6.48
C PHE A 192 11.13 4.65 -6.03
N ARG A 193 10.92 5.85 -6.61
CA ARG A 193 11.52 7.08 -6.12
C ARG A 193 10.47 7.87 -5.35
N ILE A 194 10.73 8.10 -4.06
CA ILE A 194 9.81 8.77 -3.13
C ILE A 194 10.62 9.74 -2.26
N GLY A 195 10.22 11.01 -2.22
CA GLY A 195 10.92 12.03 -1.46
C GLY A 195 12.41 12.14 -1.82
N GLY A 196 12.72 12.01 -3.10
CA GLY A 196 14.08 12.05 -3.64
C GLY A 196 14.91 10.78 -3.43
N LYS A 197 14.42 9.75 -2.72
CA LYS A 197 15.15 8.51 -2.42
C LYS A 197 14.62 7.33 -3.21
N LEU A 198 15.48 6.34 -3.40
CA LEU A 198 15.17 5.10 -4.12
C LEU A 198 14.84 3.98 -3.14
N PHE A 199 13.71 3.33 -3.36
CA PHE A 199 13.21 2.19 -2.59
C PHE A 199 13.18 0.96 -3.51
N PRO A 200 14.25 0.15 -3.52
CA PRO A 200 14.26 -1.09 -4.29
C PRO A 200 13.37 -2.13 -3.60
N MET A 201 12.48 -2.73 -4.39
CA MET A 201 11.62 -3.81 -3.92
C MET A 201 12.33 -5.15 -4.02
N ASN A 202 12.03 -6.06 -3.09
CA ASN A 202 12.54 -7.41 -3.17
C ASN A 202 11.75 -8.22 -4.21
N PRO A 203 12.39 -8.77 -5.26
CA PRO A 203 11.70 -9.54 -6.30
C PRO A 203 10.92 -10.75 -5.76
N LEU A 204 11.33 -11.31 -4.64
CA LEU A 204 10.60 -12.43 -4.00
C LEU A 204 9.22 -12.02 -3.48
N ASP A 205 9.01 -10.74 -3.19
CA ASP A 205 7.71 -10.23 -2.74
C ASP A 205 6.73 -10.03 -3.91
N PHE A 206 7.22 -10.02 -5.17
CA PHE A 206 6.37 -9.86 -6.36
C PHE A 206 5.58 -11.10 -6.74
N VAL A 207 5.86 -12.22 -6.10
CA VAL A 207 5.27 -13.50 -6.47
C VAL A 207 4.64 -14.21 -5.28
N SER A 208 3.53 -14.87 -5.55
CA SER A 208 2.95 -15.87 -4.66
C SER A 208 3.17 -17.25 -5.28
N ARG A 209 3.78 -18.14 -4.51
CA ARG A 209 4.05 -19.52 -4.96
C ARG A 209 2.88 -20.42 -4.57
N SER A 210 2.39 -21.19 -5.52
CA SER A 210 1.42 -22.24 -5.29
C SER A 210 2.13 -23.58 -5.02
N THR A 211 1.42 -24.47 -4.36
CA THR A 211 1.91 -25.84 -4.05
C THR A 211 2.21 -26.68 -5.28
N ASN A 212 1.66 -26.34 -6.44
CA ASN A 212 1.89 -27.01 -7.72
C ASN A 212 3.10 -26.50 -8.51
N GLY A 213 3.92 -25.62 -7.91
CA GLY A 213 5.14 -25.06 -8.54
C GLY A 213 4.86 -23.91 -9.51
N GLN A 214 3.65 -23.39 -9.57
CA GLN A 214 3.31 -22.19 -10.32
C GLN A 214 3.41 -20.96 -9.42
N CYS A 215 3.78 -19.83 -10.03
CA CYS A 215 3.80 -18.53 -9.40
C CYS A 215 2.73 -17.61 -10.00
N SER A 216 2.17 -16.74 -9.18
CA SER A 216 1.29 -15.65 -9.61
C SER A 216 1.87 -14.31 -9.19
N LEU A 217 1.63 -13.27 -9.99
CA LEU A 217 2.10 -11.93 -9.70
C LEU A 217 1.34 -11.28 -8.55
N ARG A 218 2.07 -10.53 -7.76
CA ARG A 218 1.55 -9.57 -6.76
C ARG A 218 1.76 -8.11 -7.22
N VAL A 219 1.93 -7.93 -8.51
CA VAL A 219 1.97 -6.64 -9.19
C VAL A 219 0.94 -6.69 -10.30
N SER A 220 0.19 -5.64 -10.48
CA SER A 220 -0.89 -5.55 -11.47
C SER A 220 -0.92 -4.20 -12.17
N ALA A 221 -1.58 -4.11 -13.31
CA ALA A 221 -1.89 -2.83 -13.90
C ALA A 221 -2.92 -2.08 -13.05
N GLY A 222 -2.72 -0.80 -12.88
CA GLY A 222 -3.69 0.13 -12.35
C GLY A 222 -4.29 0.99 -13.46
N PRO A 223 -5.54 1.44 -13.33
CA PRO A 223 -6.19 2.24 -14.35
C PRO A 223 -5.52 3.62 -14.48
N GLU A 224 -5.47 4.14 -15.70
CA GLU A 224 -4.89 5.46 -15.95
C GLU A 224 -5.76 6.59 -15.40
N GLY A 225 -5.11 7.70 -15.06
CA GLY A 225 -5.79 8.88 -14.50
C GLY A 225 -6.26 8.70 -13.04
N HIS A 226 -5.75 7.70 -12.37
CA HIS A 226 -6.15 7.31 -11.04
C HIS A 226 -4.94 7.15 -10.10
N SER A 227 -5.17 7.23 -8.78
CA SER A 227 -4.17 6.81 -7.80
C SER A 227 -3.98 5.30 -7.89
N HIS A 228 -2.75 4.85 -7.80
CA HIS A 228 -2.38 3.44 -7.75
C HIS A 228 -2.25 2.97 -6.31
N PHE A 229 -2.27 1.66 -6.07
CA PHE A 229 -2.10 1.12 -4.71
C PHE A 229 -0.70 0.56 -4.50
N LEU A 230 -0.17 0.82 -3.29
CA LEU A 230 0.99 0.15 -2.71
C LEU A 230 0.47 -0.73 -1.57
N GLY A 231 0.30 -2.01 -1.85
CA GLY A 231 -0.21 -3.00 -0.90
C GLY A 231 0.89 -3.77 -0.17
N ASP A 232 0.56 -4.95 0.39
CA ASP A 232 1.45 -5.80 1.16
C ASP A 232 2.82 -6.01 0.52
N THR A 233 2.84 -6.17 -0.80
CA THR A 233 4.08 -6.35 -1.58
C THR A 233 5.05 -5.19 -1.39
N PHE A 234 4.55 -3.96 -1.26
CA PHE A 234 5.38 -2.78 -0.97
C PHE A 234 5.73 -2.72 0.51
N HIS A 235 4.75 -2.88 1.39
CA HIS A 235 4.90 -2.77 2.84
C HIS A 235 5.99 -3.71 3.40
N ARG A 236 6.21 -4.88 2.78
CA ARG A 236 7.25 -5.83 3.17
C ARG A 236 8.68 -5.37 2.87
N SER A 237 8.84 -4.36 2.02
CA SER A 237 10.15 -3.86 1.61
C SER A 237 10.57 -2.57 2.31
N VAL A 238 9.68 -1.97 3.12
CA VAL A 238 9.89 -0.65 3.73
C VAL A 238 9.45 -0.64 5.20
N LEU A 239 10.02 0.31 5.96
CA LEU A 239 9.47 0.76 7.22
C LEU A 239 8.72 2.06 6.93
N GLU A 240 7.47 2.14 7.33
CA GLU A 240 6.59 3.27 7.06
C GLU A 240 6.26 4.01 8.34
N VAL A 241 6.27 5.33 8.25
CA VAL A 241 5.83 6.21 9.35
C VAL A 241 4.71 7.10 8.84
N TYR A 242 3.55 6.94 9.45
CA TYR A 242 2.35 7.72 9.18
C TYR A 242 2.32 8.89 10.16
N ASP A 243 2.72 10.07 9.70
CA ASP A 243 2.82 11.28 10.51
C ASP A 243 1.61 12.19 10.28
N TRP A 244 0.63 12.09 11.18
CA TRP A 244 -0.63 12.86 11.07
C TRP A 244 -0.46 14.34 11.43
N GLU A 245 0.55 14.66 12.21
CA GLU A 245 0.80 16.02 12.65
C GLU A 245 1.33 16.88 11.50
N ASN A 246 2.21 16.28 10.70
CA ASN A 246 2.84 16.94 9.56
C ASN A 246 2.18 16.58 8.22
N GLU A 247 1.13 15.75 8.23
CA GLU A 247 0.46 15.26 7.02
C GLU A 247 1.47 14.65 6.03
N GLN A 248 2.30 13.72 6.52
CA GLN A 248 3.38 13.11 5.76
C GLN A 248 3.41 11.59 5.95
N ILE A 249 3.92 10.92 4.92
CA ILE A 249 4.51 9.58 4.99
C ILE A 249 6.04 9.74 5.03
N ARG A 250 6.66 8.95 5.87
CA ARG A 250 8.11 8.96 6.02
C ARG A 250 8.65 7.54 6.00
#